data_ebb0d711e2ac85dc642da743915e17e5
#
_entry.id   ebb0d711e2ac85dc642da743915e17e5
#
_cell.length_a   1.000
_cell.length_b   1.000
_cell.length_c   1.000
_cell.angle_alpha   90.00
_cell.angle_beta   90.00
_cell.angle_gamma   90.00
#
_symmetry.space_group_name_H-M   'P 1'
#
loop_
_entity.id
_entity.type
_entity.pdbx_description
1 polymer ?
#
loop_
_entity_poly.entity_id
_entity_poly.type
_entity_poly.pdbx_seq_one_letter_code
_entity_poly.pdbx_strand_id
1 'polypeptide(L)'
;MGYKVEKRKQYFVGLIPPSPVYEETLALKEYFKEKYHSKAALNSPPHITLHMPFLWNEEKEKKLILKLQEFARGQDPIKVCLDTFASFPPRVTFVNVAESDALDELQRNLHRFFKRELDIFNANYKDRPFHPHLTIAFRDLKKPNYHAAWQEFSTREFKGEFIADKIA
;
A
#
# COMPACT_ATOMS: atom_id res chain seq x y z
N MET A 1 34.08 23.93 6.38
CA MET A 1 33.32 22.72 6.78
C MET A 1 32.19 22.55 5.79
N GLY A 2 32.28 21.55 4.91
CA GLY A 2 31.21 21.26 3.96
C GLY A 2 30.05 20.56 4.69
N TYR A 3 28.88 21.15 4.69
CA TYR A 3 27.67 20.48 5.15
C TYR A 3 27.39 19.33 4.20
N LYS A 4 27.51 18.09 4.68
CA LYS A 4 27.08 16.90 3.93
C LYS A 4 25.56 16.94 3.83
N VAL A 5 25.03 17.23 2.65
CA VAL A 5 23.58 17.20 2.41
C VAL A 5 23.11 15.76 2.58
N GLU A 6 22.33 15.49 3.61
CA GLU A 6 21.71 14.17 3.80
C GLU A 6 20.80 13.86 2.62
N LYS A 7 21.11 12.79 1.87
CA LYS A 7 20.21 12.27 0.86
C LYS A 7 19.05 11.53 1.51
N ARG A 8 17.86 12.06 1.37
CA ARG A 8 16.62 11.42 1.85
C ARG A 8 15.83 10.85 0.68
N LYS A 9 15.38 9.60 0.85
CA LYS A 9 14.43 8.94 -0.05
C LYS A 9 13.10 8.74 0.65
N GLN A 10 12.05 8.59 -0.16
CA GLN A 10 10.73 8.25 0.31
C GLN A 10 10.58 6.74 0.34
N TYR A 11 10.15 6.22 1.48
CA TYR A 11 9.86 4.81 1.72
C TYR A 11 8.42 4.67 2.20
N PHE A 12 7.84 3.52 1.99
CA PHE A 12 6.61 3.08 2.63
C PHE A 12 6.75 1.60 3.00
N VAL A 13 5.88 1.10 3.87
CA VAL A 13 5.86 -0.31 4.24
C VAL A 13 4.53 -0.91 3.83
N GLY A 14 4.58 -2.10 3.23
CA GLY A 14 3.38 -2.77 2.76
C GLY A 14 3.51 -4.27 2.65
N LEU A 15 2.40 -4.89 2.27
CA LEU A 15 2.32 -6.30 1.90
C LEU A 15 2.23 -6.39 0.39
N ILE A 16 3.11 -7.17 -0.22
CA ILE A 16 3.08 -7.47 -1.66
C ILE A 16 2.38 -8.81 -1.83
N PRO A 17 1.25 -8.87 -2.55
CA PRO A 17 0.57 -10.14 -2.77
C PRO A 17 1.42 -11.05 -3.64
N PRO A 18 1.40 -12.37 -3.41
CA PRO A 18 2.02 -13.34 -4.32
C PRO A 18 1.18 -13.58 -5.57
N SER A 19 1.69 -14.38 -6.51
CA SER A 19 0.90 -14.92 -7.62
C SER A 19 -0.29 -15.75 -7.11
N PRO A 20 -1.44 -15.73 -7.78
CA PRO A 20 -1.75 -14.95 -9.00
C PRO A 20 -2.24 -13.52 -8.74
N VAL A 21 -2.50 -13.15 -7.49
CA VAL A 21 -3.06 -11.82 -7.13
C VAL A 21 -2.17 -10.67 -7.59
N TYR A 22 -0.85 -10.88 -7.55
CA TYR A 22 0.11 -9.88 -8.03
C TYR A 22 -0.11 -9.54 -9.51
N GLU A 23 -0.14 -10.55 -10.36
CA GLU A 23 -0.28 -10.41 -11.81
C GLU A 23 -1.66 -9.87 -12.19
N GLU A 24 -2.70 -10.34 -11.51
CA GLU A 24 -4.08 -9.85 -11.72
C GLU A 24 -4.18 -8.36 -11.39
N THR A 25 -3.59 -7.94 -10.27
CA THR A 25 -3.58 -6.52 -9.88
C THR A 25 -2.71 -5.68 -10.83
N LEU A 26 -1.57 -6.21 -11.27
CA LEU A 26 -0.71 -5.53 -12.24
C LEU A 26 -1.44 -5.35 -13.58
N ALA A 27 -2.14 -6.37 -14.05
CA ALA A 27 -2.96 -6.30 -15.27
C ALA A 27 -4.05 -5.22 -15.18
N LEU A 28 -4.68 -5.07 -14.00
CA LEU A 28 -5.64 -3.99 -13.77
C LEU A 28 -4.99 -2.61 -13.84
N LYS A 29 -3.80 -2.43 -13.28
CA LYS A 29 -3.06 -1.15 -13.38
C LYS A 29 -2.71 -0.81 -14.84
N GLU A 30 -2.27 -1.81 -15.63
CA GLU A 30 -2.02 -1.63 -17.07
C GLU A 30 -3.31 -1.30 -17.83
N TYR A 31 -4.42 -1.97 -17.51
CA TYR A 31 -5.73 -1.67 -18.09
C TYR A 31 -6.15 -0.21 -17.82
N PHE A 32 -5.97 0.29 -16.61
CA PHE A 32 -6.25 1.68 -16.27
C PHE A 32 -5.35 2.67 -17.00
N LYS A 33 -4.09 2.33 -17.22
CA LYS A 33 -3.17 3.14 -18.02
C LYS A 33 -3.67 3.23 -19.47
N GLU A 34 -4.01 2.11 -20.11
CA GLU A 34 -4.39 2.08 -21.51
C GLU A 34 -5.78 2.72 -21.75
N LYS A 35 -6.76 2.39 -20.91
CA LYS A 35 -8.14 2.82 -21.11
C LYS A 35 -8.48 4.17 -20.47
N TYR A 36 -7.95 4.44 -19.29
CA TYR A 36 -8.30 5.61 -18.48
C TYR A 36 -7.15 6.60 -18.30
N HIS A 37 -6.03 6.37 -18.98
CA HIS A 37 -4.84 7.25 -18.96
C HIS A 37 -4.29 7.51 -17.55
N SER A 38 -4.40 6.53 -16.65
CA SER A 38 -3.87 6.59 -15.30
C SER A 38 -2.75 5.58 -15.12
N LYS A 39 -1.52 6.07 -15.02
CA LYS A 39 -0.29 5.26 -14.93
C LYS A 39 0.46 5.40 -13.60
N ALA A 40 0.06 6.34 -12.75
CA ALA A 40 0.79 6.62 -11.50
C ALA A 40 0.87 5.40 -10.56
N ALA A 41 -0.13 4.51 -10.59
CA ALA A 41 -0.12 3.29 -9.80
C ALA A 41 0.95 2.27 -10.23
N LEU A 42 1.48 2.38 -11.45
CA LEU A 42 2.56 1.53 -11.97
C LEU A 42 3.95 1.90 -11.44
N ASN A 43 4.10 3.06 -10.77
CA ASN A 43 5.37 3.49 -10.17
C ASN A 43 5.77 2.65 -8.95
N SER A 44 4.89 1.78 -8.46
CA SER A 44 5.15 0.82 -7.39
C SER A 44 4.51 -0.53 -7.71
N PRO A 45 5.05 -1.64 -7.17
CA PRO A 45 4.41 -2.94 -7.32
C PRO A 45 3.00 -2.94 -6.70
N PRO A 46 2.13 -3.91 -7.04
CA PRO A 46 0.91 -4.15 -6.28
C PRO A 46 1.22 -4.32 -4.80
N HIS A 47 0.54 -3.57 -3.93
CA HIS A 47 0.78 -3.64 -2.49
C HIS A 47 -0.42 -3.15 -1.66
N ILE A 48 -0.51 -3.64 -0.43
CA ILE A 48 -1.38 -3.09 0.61
C ILE A 48 -0.49 -2.26 1.54
N THR A 49 -0.76 -0.96 1.66
CA THR A 49 0.05 -0.08 2.50
C THR A 49 -0.24 -0.33 3.98
N LEU A 50 0.80 -0.64 4.75
CA LEU A 50 0.74 -0.74 6.22
C LEU A 50 1.22 0.54 6.90
N HIS A 51 2.25 1.18 6.36
CA HIS A 51 2.76 2.46 6.84
C HIS A 51 2.90 3.43 5.67
N MET A 52 2.31 4.61 5.81
CA MET A 52 2.33 5.65 4.78
C MET A 52 3.75 6.11 4.45
N PRO A 53 3.95 6.68 3.26
CA PRO A 53 5.26 7.18 2.85
C PRO A 53 5.88 8.14 3.87
N PHE A 54 7.16 7.91 4.15
CA PHE A 54 7.99 8.72 5.04
C PHE A 54 9.36 8.96 4.40
N LEU A 55 10.04 10.03 4.82
CA LEU A 55 11.40 10.33 4.38
C LEU A 55 12.41 9.70 5.32
N TRP A 56 13.38 8.98 4.76
CA TRP A 56 14.46 8.35 5.50
C TRP A 56 15.82 8.64 4.85
N ASN A 57 16.89 8.72 5.66
CA ASN A 57 18.24 8.91 5.14
C ASN A 57 18.70 7.63 4.42
N GLU A 58 19.06 7.76 3.14
CA GLU A 58 19.52 6.65 2.29
C GLU A 58 20.73 5.92 2.87
N GLU A 59 21.65 6.63 3.51
CA GLU A 59 22.83 6.04 4.17
C GLU A 59 22.44 5.13 5.35
N LYS A 60 21.26 5.31 5.92
CA LYS A 60 20.70 4.53 7.04
C LYS A 60 19.68 3.47 6.60
N GLU A 61 19.58 3.17 5.29
CA GLU A 61 18.63 2.18 4.77
C GLU A 61 18.81 0.79 5.39
N LYS A 62 20.06 0.36 5.58
CA LYS A 62 20.37 -0.91 6.25
C LYS A 62 19.77 -0.99 7.66
N LYS A 63 19.81 0.12 8.41
CA LYS A 63 19.20 0.17 9.75
C LYS A 63 17.68 0.01 9.66
N LEU A 64 17.02 0.65 8.69
CA LEU A 64 15.59 0.52 8.46
C LEU A 64 15.21 -0.93 8.15
N ILE A 65 15.95 -1.58 7.24
CA ILE A 65 15.72 -2.99 6.86
C ILE A 65 15.90 -3.92 8.06
N LEU A 66 16.97 -3.76 8.84
CA LEU A 66 17.22 -4.58 10.03
C LEU A 66 16.12 -4.44 11.07
N LYS A 67 15.63 -3.22 11.29
CA LYS A 67 14.51 -2.96 12.22
C LYS A 67 13.20 -3.56 11.71
N LEU A 68 12.95 -3.48 10.41
CA LEU A 68 11.77 -4.11 9.81
C LEU A 68 11.84 -5.65 9.92
N GLN A 69 13.03 -6.25 9.71
CA GLN A 69 13.24 -7.67 9.92
C GLN A 69 13.05 -8.10 11.39
N GLU A 70 13.53 -7.28 12.34
CA GLU A 70 13.31 -7.50 13.78
C GLU A 70 11.80 -7.51 14.10
N PHE A 71 11.06 -6.55 13.58
CA PHE A 71 9.61 -6.49 13.74
C PHE A 71 8.92 -7.72 13.13
N ALA A 72 9.27 -8.08 11.89
CA ALA A 72 8.63 -9.17 11.15
C ALA A 72 8.80 -10.55 11.80
N ARG A 73 9.93 -10.80 12.46
CA ARG A 73 10.18 -12.08 13.19
C ARG A 73 9.18 -12.35 14.31
N GLY A 74 8.57 -11.33 14.86
CA GLY A 74 7.57 -11.45 15.93
C GLY A 74 6.14 -11.48 15.43
N GLN A 75 5.90 -11.56 14.10
CA GLN A 75 4.57 -11.57 13.52
C GLN A 75 4.25 -12.92 12.90
N ASP A 76 3.03 -13.36 13.06
CA ASP A 76 2.51 -14.53 12.38
C ASP A 76 2.06 -14.19 10.95
N PRO A 77 2.10 -15.14 10.01
CA PRO A 77 1.50 -14.98 8.70
C PRO A 77 0.00 -14.70 8.80
N ILE A 78 -0.50 -13.81 7.95
CA ILE A 78 -1.88 -13.34 7.97
C ILE A 78 -2.58 -13.74 6.70
N LYS A 79 -3.79 -14.34 6.81
CA LYS A 79 -4.67 -14.52 5.67
C LYS A 79 -5.28 -13.17 5.29
N VAL A 80 -5.09 -12.78 4.03
CA VAL A 80 -5.67 -11.57 3.44
C VAL A 80 -6.70 -11.99 2.40
N CYS A 81 -7.92 -11.49 2.56
CA CYS A 81 -9.01 -11.72 1.62
C CYS A 81 -9.31 -10.43 0.86
N LEU A 82 -9.48 -10.57 -0.45
CA LEU A 82 -9.82 -9.47 -1.36
C LEU A 82 -11.25 -9.65 -1.81
N ASP A 83 -12.01 -8.58 -1.80
CA ASP A 83 -13.42 -8.63 -2.13
C ASP A 83 -13.83 -7.34 -2.84
N THR A 84 -14.25 -7.52 -4.11
CA THR A 84 -14.81 -6.47 -4.94
C THR A 84 -13.89 -5.25 -5.20
N PHE A 85 -14.37 -4.33 -6.01
CA PHE A 85 -13.73 -3.04 -6.24
C PHE A 85 -14.40 -1.97 -5.38
N ALA A 86 -13.60 -0.99 -4.96
CA ALA A 86 -14.08 0.17 -4.25
C ALA A 86 -13.33 1.41 -4.70
N SER A 87 -13.73 2.57 -4.21
CA SER A 87 -13.13 3.83 -4.63
C SER A 87 -13.11 4.87 -3.51
N PHE A 88 -12.16 5.80 -3.61
CA PHE A 88 -12.21 7.08 -2.91
C PHE A 88 -12.45 8.16 -3.97
N PRO A 89 -13.71 8.61 -4.14
CA PRO A 89 -14.03 9.62 -5.14
C PRO A 89 -13.25 10.91 -4.95
N PRO A 90 -12.91 11.61 -6.01
CA PRO A 90 -13.10 11.32 -7.43
C PRO A 90 -11.82 10.86 -8.14
N ARG A 91 -10.89 10.20 -7.48
CA ARG A 91 -9.54 9.96 -8.05
C ARG A 91 -8.89 8.63 -7.75
N VAL A 92 -9.46 7.81 -6.88
CA VAL A 92 -8.83 6.55 -6.49
C VAL A 92 -9.78 5.40 -6.72
N THR A 93 -9.29 4.37 -7.41
CA THR A 93 -9.96 3.07 -7.57
C THR A 93 -9.03 1.97 -7.08
N PHE A 94 -9.56 1.02 -6.34
CA PHE A 94 -8.78 -0.03 -5.70
C PHE A 94 -9.57 -1.33 -5.56
N VAL A 95 -8.85 -2.43 -5.34
CA VAL A 95 -9.43 -3.67 -4.85
C VAL A 95 -9.55 -3.57 -3.34
N ASN A 96 -10.72 -3.82 -2.82
CA ASN A 96 -11.00 -3.77 -1.39
C ASN A 96 -10.39 -4.98 -0.67
N VAL A 97 -9.88 -4.75 0.53
CA VAL A 97 -9.40 -5.80 1.44
C VAL A 97 -10.48 -6.01 2.51
N ALA A 98 -10.91 -7.25 2.68
CA ALA A 98 -11.90 -7.59 3.69
C ALA A 98 -11.39 -7.26 5.10
N GLU A 99 -12.28 -6.87 5.98
CA GLU A 99 -11.95 -6.58 7.38
C GLU A 99 -11.23 -7.76 8.04
N SER A 100 -10.17 -7.45 8.79
CA SER A 100 -9.32 -8.44 9.44
C SER A 100 -8.69 -7.86 10.70
N ASP A 101 -9.10 -8.37 11.86
CA ASP A 101 -8.50 -7.96 13.14
C ASP A 101 -6.99 -8.21 13.17
N ALA A 102 -6.52 -9.29 12.55
CA ALA A 102 -5.10 -9.61 12.48
C ALA A 102 -4.32 -8.59 11.64
N LEU A 103 -4.89 -8.13 10.51
CA LEU A 103 -4.27 -7.10 9.68
C LEU A 103 -4.26 -5.74 10.37
N ASP A 104 -5.34 -5.39 11.06
CA ASP A 104 -5.44 -4.16 11.85
C ASP A 104 -4.44 -4.17 13.00
N GLU A 105 -4.27 -5.32 13.66
CA GLU A 105 -3.30 -5.47 14.74
C GLU A 105 -1.87 -5.36 14.23
N LEU A 106 -1.54 -6.02 13.11
CA LEU A 106 -0.23 -5.90 12.45
C LEU A 106 0.10 -4.44 12.16
N GLN A 107 -0.85 -3.70 11.57
CA GLN A 107 -0.68 -2.30 11.23
C GLN A 107 -0.44 -1.43 12.48
N ARG A 108 -1.24 -1.61 13.55
CA ARG A 108 -1.05 -0.90 14.82
C ARG A 108 0.29 -1.21 15.46
N ASN A 109 0.70 -2.48 15.46
CA ASN A 109 1.97 -2.91 16.03
C ASN A 109 3.17 -2.34 15.26
N LEU A 110 3.09 -2.32 13.93
CA LEU A 110 4.12 -1.70 13.09
C LEU A 110 4.28 -0.20 13.40
N HIS A 111 3.18 0.52 13.53
CA HIS A 111 3.21 1.95 13.85
C HIS A 111 3.84 2.23 15.21
N ARG A 112 3.47 1.45 16.24
CA ARG A 112 4.05 1.55 17.58
C ARG A 112 5.55 1.24 17.56
N PHE A 113 5.95 0.21 16.82
CA PHE A 113 7.34 -0.19 16.66
C PHE A 113 8.15 0.92 15.96
N PHE A 114 7.67 1.44 14.84
CA PHE A 114 8.35 2.51 14.09
C PHE A 114 8.49 3.80 14.91
N LYS A 115 7.45 4.18 15.65
CA LYS A 115 7.51 5.32 16.54
C LYS A 115 8.58 5.13 17.63
N ARG A 116 8.62 3.96 18.25
CA ARG A 116 9.55 3.67 19.34
C ARG A 116 11.00 3.50 18.90
N GLU A 117 11.21 2.76 17.81
CA GLU A 117 12.54 2.33 17.37
C GLU A 117 13.21 3.27 16.36
N LEU A 118 12.42 4.01 15.60
CA LEU A 118 12.90 4.82 14.48
C LEU A 118 12.48 6.28 14.55
N ASP A 119 11.66 6.66 15.52
CA ASP A 119 11.06 8.00 15.63
C ASP A 119 10.28 8.41 14.37
N ILE A 120 9.66 7.42 13.70
CA ILE A 120 8.84 7.63 12.52
C ILE A 120 7.37 7.64 12.93
N PHE A 121 6.70 8.74 12.59
CA PHE A 121 5.29 8.96 12.91
C PHE A 121 4.45 8.91 11.64
N ASN A 122 3.30 8.25 11.73
CA ASN A 122 2.32 8.26 10.66
C ASN A 122 1.30 9.39 10.87
N ALA A 123 1.73 10.62 10.65
CA ALA A 123 0.92 11.81 10.90
C ALA A 123 -0.39 11.87 10.06
N ASN A 124 -0.42 11.17 8.91
CA ASN A 124 -1.53 11.23 7.97
C ASN A 124 -2.76 10.42 8.40
N TYR A 125 -2.64 9.56 9.42
CA TYR A 125 -3.73 8.72 9.92
C TYR A 125 -4.22 9.10 11.32
N LYS A 126 -3.81 10.25 11.85
CA LYS A 126 -4.15 10.65 13.23
C LYS A 126 -5.66 10.60 13.51
N ASP A 127 -6.48 10.84 12.48
CA ASP A 127 -7.93 10.98 12.60
C ASP A 127 -8.71 10.08 11.61
N ARG A 128 -8.04 9.14 10.93
CA ARG A 128 -8.68 8.23 9.97
C ARG A 128 -8.45 6.78 10.35
N PRO A 129 -9.49 5.94 10.33
CA PRO A 129 -9.32 4.51 10.54
C PRO A 129 -8.44 3.92 9.41
N PHE A 130 -7.73 2.86 9.73
CA PHE A 130 -7.01 2.07 8.75
C PHE A 130 -8.01 1.45 7.77
N HIS A 131 -7.79 1.66 6.48
CA HIS A 131 -8.60 1.09 5.41
C HIS A 131 -7.67 0.41 4.41
N PRO A 132 -7.33 -0.88 4.62
CA PRO A 132 -6.42 -1.59 3.73
C PRO A 132 -7.03 -1.76 2.34
N HIS A 133 -6.22 -1.54 1.30
CA HIS A 133 -6.66 -1.64 -0.08
C HIS A 133 -5.48 -1.85 -1.04
N LEU A 134 -5.75 -2.47 -2.19
CA LEU A 134 -4.82 -2.59 -3.31
C LEU A 134 -5.17 -1.53 -4.36
N THR A 135 -4.38 -0.46 -4.42
CA THR A 135 -4.61 0.63 -5.36
C THR A 135 -4.34 0.21 -6.80
N ILE A 136 -5.29 0.43 -7.70
CA ILE A 136 -5.16 0.21 -9.14
C ILE A 136 -5.05 1.49 -9.95
N ALA A 137 -5.62 2.60 -9.46
CA ALA A 137 -5.45 3.93 -10.06
C ALA A 137 -5.56 5.04 -9.02
N PHE A 138 -4.71 6.05 -9.12
CA PHE A 138 -4.72 7.21 -8.23
C PHE A 138 -3.93 8.38 -8.84
N ARG A 139 -3.99 9.56 -8.22
CA ARG A 139 -3.29 10.81 -8.56
C ARG A 139 -3.60 11.35 -9.95
N ASP A 140 -3.17 10.67 -11.01
CA ASP A 140 -3.33 11.09 -12.40
C ASP A 140 -4.64 10.62 -13.05
N LEU A 141 -5.48 9.88 -12.31
CA LEU A 141 -6.84 9.55 -12.75
C LEU A 141 -7.70 10.82 -12.71
N LYS A 142 -7.94 11.39 -13.88
CA LYS A 142 -8.74 12.62 -14.01
C LYS A 142 -10.22 12.33 -13.73
N LYS A 143 -10.93 13.33 -13.20
CA LYS A 143 -12.33 13.18 -12.78
C LYS A 143 -13.25 12.57 -13.85
N PRO A 144 -13.23 12.97 -15.13
CA PRO A 144 -14.05 12.33 -16.15
C PRO A 144 -13.72 10.85 -16.34
N ASN A 145 -12.41 10.50 -16.36
CA ASN A 145 -11.95 9.12 -16.50
C ASN A 145 -12.29 8.29 -15.26
N TYR A 146 -12.25 8.89 -14.07
CA TYR A 146 -12.71 8.25 -12.85
C TYR A 146 -14.20 7.87 -12.95
N HIS A 147 -15.06 8.76 -13.40
CA HIS A 147 -16.49 8.46 -13.53
C HIS A 147 -16.73 7.33 -14.54
N ALA A 148 -16.06 7.37 -15.70
CA ALA A 148 -16.15 6.31 -16.69
C ALA A 148 -15.64 4.95 -16.16
N ALA A 149 -14.49 4.97 -15.45
CA ALA A 149 -13.95 3.76 -14.83
C ALA A 149 -14.88 3.23 -13.73
N TRP A 150 -15.45 4.10 -12.91
CA TRP A 150 -16.32 3.68 -11.82
C TRP A 150 -17.65 3.10 -12.33
N GLN A 151 -18.20 3.60 -13.43
CA GLN A 151 -19.35 2.97 -14.10
C GLN A 151 -19.06 1.53 -14.49
N GLU A 152 -17.85 1.23 -14.98
CA GLU A 152 -17.47 -0.14 -15.33
C GLU A 152 -17.16 -0.99 -14.08
N PHE A 153 -16.38 -0.48 -13.14
CA PHE A 153 -15.83 -1.27 -12.05
C PHE A 153 -16.78 -1.41 -10.84
N SER A 154 -17.74 -0.50 -10.66
CA SER A 154 -18.71 -0.58 -9.56
C SER A 154 -19.62 -1.83 -9.59
N THR A 155 -19.76 -2.45 -10.77
CA THR A 155 -20.57 -3.66 -10.99
C THR A 155 -19.73 -4.93 -11.19
N ARG A 156 -18.39 -4.80 -11.27
CA ARG A 156 -17.49 -5.93 -11.41
C ARG A 156 -17.15 -6.55 -10.07
N GLU A 157 -16.95 -7.84 -10.07
CA GLU A 157 -16.45 -8.57 -8.91
C GLU A 157 -14.93 -8.78 -9.03
N PHE A 158 -14.28 -8.77 -7.89
CA PHE A 158 -12.92 -9.26 -7.69
C PHE A 158 -12.92 -10.11 -6.45
N LYS A 159 -12.37 -11.31 -6.54
CA LYS A 159 -12.18 -12.19 -5.39
C LYS A 159 -10.79 -12.79 -5.44
N GLY A 160 -10.12 -12.77 -4.30
CA GLY A 160 -8.81 -13.37 -4.16
C GLY A 160 -8.44 -13.50 -2.69
N GLU A 161 -7.51 -14.38 -2.41
CA GLU A 161 -6.95 -14.52 -1.09
C GLU A 161 -5.49 -14.95 -1.16
N PHE A 162 -4.73 -14.58 -0.15
CA PHE A 162 -3.34 -15.01 -0.02
C PHE A 162 -2.90 -15.00 1.44
N ILE A 163 -1.81 -15.70 1.72
CA ILE A 163 -1.12 -15.61 3.00
C ILE A 163 -0.01 -14.56 2.88
N ALA A 164 -0.11 -13.53 3.68
CA ALA A 164 0.94 -12.52 3.84
C ALA A 164 1.95 -13.02 4.87
N ASP A 165 3.08 -13.53 4.39
CA ASP A 165 4.19 -14.05 5.20
C ASP A 165 5.44 -13.15 5.15
N LYS A 166 5.36 -12.03 4.42
CA LYS A 166 6.45 -11.08 4.23
C LYS A 166 5.93 -9.65 4.26
N ILE A 167 6.77 -8.77 4.82
CA ILE A 167 6.60 -7.32 4.80
C ILE A 167 7.68 -6.73 3.88
N ALA A 168 7.31 -5.75 3.06
CA ALA A 168 8.20 -5.08 2.12
C ALA A 168 8.23 -3.56 2.34
#